data_7993a0d55ef07eb36664dc166737d851
#
_entry.id   7993a0d55ef07eb36664dc166737d851
#
_cell.length_a   1.000
_cell.length_b   1.000
_cell.length_c   1.000
_cell.angle_alpha   90.00
_cell.angle_beta   90.00
_cell.angle_gamma   90.00
#
_symmetry.space_group_name_H-M   'P 1'
#
loop_
_entity.id
_entity.type
_entity.pdbx_description
1 polymer ?
#
loop_
_entity_poly.entity_id
_entity_poly.type
_entity_poly.pdbx_seq_one_letter_code
_entity_poly.pdbx_strand_id
1 'polypeptide(L)'
;MGAMKQAAAFSRKNDSRKMRPREELYIALYELDFSWYPGEVEQVAQLWREGLHIADIAEKMKRDIDEVAILIMDLARKNKVRRRKNGVFGEVQKK
;
A
#
# COMPACT_ATOMS: atom_id res chain seq x y z
N MET A 1 -3.95 -16.63 -4.57
CA MET A 1 -4.06 -15.24 -4.33
C MET A 1 -3.48 -14.82 -3.04
N GLY A 2 -2.58 -13.87 -3.10
CA GLY A 2 -1.92 -13.40 -1.92
C GLY A 2 -2.86 -12.73 -0.94
N ALA A 3 -3.88 -12.08 -1.46
CA ALA A 3 -4.78 -11.37 -0.58
C ALA A 3 -5.52 -12.30 0.37
N MET A 4 -5.82 -13.48 -0.10
CA MET A 4 -6.54 -14.41 0.74
C MET A 4 -5.69 -14.87 1.91
N LYS A 5 -4.42 -15.09 1.66
CA LYS A 5 -3.56 -15.51 2.73
C LYS A 5 -3.40 -14.43 3.76
N GLN A 6 -3.34 -13.21 3.32
CA GLN A 6 -3.21 -12.12 4.25
C GLN A 6 -4.45 -11.96 5.08
N ALA A 7 -5.58 -12.18 4.47
CA ALA A 7 -6.81 -12.10 5.22
C ALA A 7 -6.82 -13.12 6.33
N ALA A 8 -6.32 -14.30 6.07
CA ALA A 8 -6.30 -15.34 7.08
C ALA A 8 -5.41 -14.93 8.25
N ALA A 9 -4.24 -14.40 7.95
CA ALA A 9 -3.35 -13.98 9.01
C ALA A 9 -3.95 -12.87 9.82
N PHE A 10 -4.62 -12.00 9.15
CA PHE A 10 -5.24 -10.88 9.80
C PHE A 10 -6.35 -11.32 10.74
N SER A 11 -7.05 -12.35 10.34
CA SER A 11 -8.16 -12.86 11.12
C SER A 11 -7.75 -13.28 12.50
N ARG A 12 -6.58 -13.88 12.62
CA ARG A 12 -6.16 -14.33 13.92
C ARG A 12 -6.10 -13.21 14.93
N LYS A 13 -5.70 -12.04 14.48
CA LYS A 13 -5.56 -10.93 15.38
C LYS A 13 -6.89 -10.32 15.77
N ASN A 14 -7.91 -10.64 15.02
CA ASN A 14 -9.20 -10.02 15.22
C ASN A 14 -10.25 -11.04 15.62
N ASP A 15 -9.85 -11.98 16.42
CA ASP A 15 -10.78 -13.01 16.83
C ASP A 15 -12.02 -12.48 17.48
N SER A 16 -11.87 -11.49 18.35
CA SER A 16 -13.02 -10.97 19.05
C SER A 16 -14.04 -10.38 18.10
N ARG A 17 -13.56 -9.86 16.99
CA ARG A 17 -14.45 -9.28 16.02
C ARG A 17 -15.30 -10.34 15.35
N LYS A 18 -14.75 -11.52 15.21
CA LYS A 18 -15.49 -12.60 14.60
C LYS A 18 -16.63 -13.09 15.45
N MET A 19 -16.62 -12.75 16.72
CA MET A 19 -17.68 -13.16 17.60
C MET A 19 -18.95 -12.38 17.43
N ARG A 20 -18.99 -11.48 16.49
CA ARG A 20 -20.16 -10.64 16.26
C ARG A 20 -20.75 -10.96 14.92
N PRO A 21 -21.35 -12.11 14.79
CA PRO A 21 -21.77 -12.61 13.49
C PRO A 21 -22.86 -11.78 12.80
N ARG A 22 -23.60 -11.03 13.56
CA ARG A 22 -24.68 -10.29 12.95
C ARG A 22 -24.29 -8.93 12.44
N GLU A 23 -23.10 -8.48 12.78
CA GLU A 23 -22.66 -7.18 12.34
C GLU A 23 -21.88 -7.32 11.05
N GLU A 24 -22.16 -6.38 10.16
CA GLU A 24 -21.36 -6.30 8.96
C GLU A 24 -20.04 -5.66 9.30
N LEU A 25 -18.98 -6.23 8.76
CA LEU A 25 -17.67 -5.68 8.97
C LEU A 25 -17.44 -4.55 7.99
N TYR A 26 -16.84 -3.49 8.50
CA TYR A 26 -16.41 -2.39 7.65
C TYR A 26 -15.03 -2.73 7.10
N ILE A 27 -14.89 -2.72 5.80
CA ILE A 27 -13.61 -3.04 5.18
C ILE A 27 -13.05 -1.75 4.61
N ALA A 28 -11.98 -1.29 5.24
CA ALA A 28 -11.36 -0.05 4.82
C ALA A 28 -10.73 -0.22 3.44
N LEU A 29 -10.83 0.83 2.64
CA LEU A 29 -10.21 0.87 1.33
C LEU A 29 -10.73 -0.22 0.39
N TYR A 30 -11.95 -0.63 0.63
CA TYR A 30 -12.53 -1.71 -0.14
C TYR A 30 -12.58 -1.40 -1.64
N GLU A 31 -12.72 -0.14 -1.98
CA GLU A 31 -12.85 0.25 -3.38
C GLU A 31 -11.52 0.35 -4.11
N LEU A 32 -10.41 0.20 -3.42
CA LEU A 32 -9.11 0.32 -4.05
C LEU A 32 -8.64 -1.01 -4.59
N ASP A 33 -7.77 -0.95 -5.58
CA ASP A 33 -7.18 -2.13 -6.17
C ASP A 33 -5.78 -2.31 -5.61
N PHE A 34 -5.57 -3.40 -4.89
CA PHE A 34 -4.27 -3.65 -4.26
C PHE A 34 -3.36 -4.53 -5.09
N SER A 35 -3.82 -4.94 -6.27
CA SER A 35 -3.02 -5.84 -7.08
C SER A 35 -2.15 -5.06 -8.06
N TRP A 36 -0.97 -5.56 -8.28
CA TRP A 36 0.01 -4.93 -9.15
C TRP A 36 0.74 -6.01 -9.91
N TYR A 37 1.06 -5.71 -11.17
CA TYR A 37 1.94 -6.60 -11.90
C TYR A 37 3.37 -6.38 -11.43
N PRO A 38 4.21 -7.42 -11.45
CA PRO A 38 5.58 -7.26 -10.96
C PRO A 38 6.35 -6.13 -11.62
N GLY A 39 6.15 -5.93 -12.92
CA GLY A 39 6.83 -4.83 -13.59
C GLY A 39 6.41 -3.48 -13.07
N GLU A 40 5.14 -3.36 -12.72
CA GLU A 40 4.67 -2.10 -12.15
C GLU A 40 5.27 -1.85 -10.78
N VAL A 41 5.40 -2.92 -9.99
CA VAL A 41 6.00 -2.80 -8.67
C VAL A 41 7.41 -2.25 -8.79
N GLU A 42 8.19 -2.80 -9.71
CA GLU A 42 9.56 -2.33 -9.90
C GLU A 42 9.60 -0.88 -10.36
N GLN A 43 8.68 -0.53 -11.22
CA GLN A 43 8.64 0.82 -11.73
C GLN A 43 8.33 1.81 -10.60
N VAL A 44 7.36 1.49 -9.77
CA VAL A 44 7.03 2.34 -8.64
C VAL A 44 8.21 2.46 -7.68
N ALA A 45 8.86 1.32 -7.41
CA ALA A 45 10.01 1.33 -6.50
C ALA A 45 11.11 2.23 -7.06
N GLN A 46 11.34 2.16 -8.36
CA GLN A 46 12.36 2.98 -8.97
C GLN A 46 12.04 4.46 -8.88
N LEU A 47 10.79 4.81 -9.17
CA LEU A 47 10.38 6.22 -9.10
C LEU A 47 10.49 6.74 -7.67
N TRP A 48 10.16 5.89 -6.71
CA TRP A 48 10.29 6.27 -5.31
C TRP A 48 11.76 6.54 -4.95
N ARG A 49 12.66 5.65 -5.42
CA ARG A 49 14.09 5.84 -5.16
C ARG A 49 14.63 7.08 -5.82
N GLU A 50 14.04 7.47 -6.93
CA GLU A 50 14.45 8.69 -7.62
C GLU A 50 13.96 9.94 -6.93
N GLY A 51 13.12 9.81 -5.94
CA GLY A 51 12.71 10.94 -5.14
C GLY A 51 11.43 11.62 -5.58
N LEU A 52 10.65 11.00 -6.46
CA LEU A 52 9.41 11.61 -6.89
C LEU A 52 8.40 11.63 -5.75
N HIS A 53 7.59 12.67 -5.74
CA HIS A 53 6.49 12.73 -4.80
C HIS A 53 5.46 11.66 -5.15
N ILE A 54 4.77 11.17 -4.14
CA ILE A 54 3.81 10.08 -4.35
C ILE A 54 2.73 10.46 -5.38
N ALA A 55 2.33 11.72 -5.42
CA ALA A 55 1.34 12.15 -6.37
C ALA A 55 1.86 12.04 -7.80
N ASP A 56 3.13 12.33 -8.00
CA ASP A 56 3.72 12.23 -9.32
C ASP A 56 3.86 10.80 -9.75
N ILE A 57 4.18 9.93 -8.81
CA ILE A 57 4.27 8.50 -9.11
C ILE A 57 2.89 7.99 -9.52
N ALA A 58 1.87 8.37 -8.77
CA ALA A 58 0.51 7.93 -9.07
C ALA A 58 0.09 8.38 -10.46
N GLU A 59 0.44 9.60 -10.80
CA GLU A 59 0.08 10.11 -12.11
C GLU A 59 0.77 9.33 -13.22
N LYS A 60 2.04 9.03 -13.04
CA LYS A 60 2.77 8.27 -14.04
C LYS A 60 2.24 6.86 -14.20
N MET A 61 1.82 6.27 -13.10
CA MET A 61 1.31 4.91 -13.13
C MET A 61 -0.17 4.85 -13.47
N LYS A 62 -0.83 5.99 -13.47
CA LYS A 62 -2.28 6.07 -13.73
C LYS A 62 -3.05 5.26 -12.71
N ARG A 63 -2.65 5.40 -11.46
CA ARG A 63 -3.29 4.72 -10.36
C ARG A 63 -3.65 5.74 -9.28
N ASP A 64 -4.61 5.36 -8.46
CA ASP A 64 -5.01 6.20 -7.34
C ASP A 64 -3.83 6.42 -6.42
N ILE A 65 -3.70 7.63 -5.89
CA ILE A 65 -2.56 7.95 -5.04
C ILE A 65 -2.53 7.05 -3.80
N ASP A 66 -3.71 6.71 -3.28
CA ASP A 66 -3.75 5.84 -2.10
C ASP A 66 -3.30 4.43 -2.45
N GLU A 67 -3.59 3.97 -3.66
CA GLU A 67 -3.11 2.64 -4.06
C GLU A 67 -1.60 2.61 -4.13
N VAL A 68 -1.00 3.67 -4.66
CA VAL A 68 0.45 3.74 -4.73
C VAL A 68 1.03 3.86 -3.33
N ALA A 69 0.40 4.64 -2.47
CA ALA A 69 0.89 4.80 -1.11
C ALA A 69 0.89 3.46 -0.37
N ILE A 70 -0.15 2.66 -0.56
CA ILE A 70 -0.21 1.37 0.10
C ILE A 70 0.86 0.43 -0.44
N LEU A 71 1.12 0.49 -1.74
CA LEU A 71 2.20 -0.31 -2.30
C LEU A 71 3.54 0.10 -1.69
N ILE A 72 3.77 1.39 -1.58
CA ILE A 72 5.02 1.86 -0.99
C ILE A 72 5.14 1.39 0.47
N MET A 73 4.05 1.43 1.21
CA MET A 73 4.09 0.95 2.59
C MET A 73 4.44 -0.53 2.63
N ASP A 74 3.88 -1.29 1.73
CA ASP A 74 4.18 -2.71 1.67
C ASP A 74 5.64 -2.95 1.36
N LEU A 75 6.16 -2.23 0.37
CA LEU A 75 7.54 -2.39 -0.02
C LEU A 75 8.50 -1.96 1.09
N ALA A 76 8.14 -0.91 1.82
CA ALA A 76 8.97 -0.46 2.93
C ALA A 76 8.98 -1.51 4.05
N ARG A 77 7.85 -2.11 4.31
CA ARG A 77 7.78 -3.16 5.34
C ARG A 77 8.64 -4.36 4.97
N LYS A 78 8.84 -4.57 3.69
CA LYS A 78 9.66 -5.67 3.21
C LYS A 78 11.09 -5.25 2.92
N ASN A 79 11.43 -4.03 3.30
CA ASN A 79 12.78 -3.48 3.12
C ASN A 79 13.22 -3.38 1.68
N LYS A 80 12.27 -3.22 0.78
CA LYS A 80 12.61 -3.07 -0.63
C LYS A 80 12.76 -1.62 -1.03
N VAL A 81 12.17 -0.72 -0.27
CA VAL A 81 12.40 0.71 -0.45
C VAL A 81 12.56 1.31 0.92
N ARG A 82 13.15 2.49 0.97
CA ARG A 82 13.36 3.19 2.22
C ARG A 82 12.19 4.10 2.53
N ARG A 83 11.86 4.19 3.80
CA ARG A 83 10.87 5.16 4.23
C ARG A 83 11.47 6.55 4.15
N ARG A 84 10.62 7.50 3.81
CA ARG A 84 11.07 8.88 3.73
C ARG A 84 10.82 9.58 5.06
N LYS A 85 11.66 10.57 5.32
CA LYS A 85 11.60 11.30 6.56
C LYS A 85 10.21 11.90 6.79
N ASN A 86 9.61 12.44 5.75
CA ASN A 86 8.31 13.11 5.88
C ASN A 86 7.13 12.21 5.57
N GLY A 87 7.38 10.90 5.47
CA GLY A 87 6.30 9.95 5.24
C GLY A 87 5.96 9.81 3.79
N VAL A 88 4.98 8.96 3.51
CA VAL A 88 4.61 8.64 2.14
C VAL A 88 4.05 9.85 1.41
N PHE A 89 3.21 10.61 2.08
CA PHE A 89 2.56 11.75 1.47
C PHE A 89 3.28 13.07 1.70
N GLY A 90 4.39 13.04 2.42
CA GLY A 90 5.08 14.27 2.76
C GLY A 90 5.84 14.85 1.58
N GLU A 91 6.25 16.08 1.75
CA GLU A 91 7.00 16.75 0.72
C GLU A 91 8.37 16.12 0.55
N VAL A 92 8.78 16.02 -0.69
CA VAL A 92 10.08 15.48 -1.02
C VAL A 92 11.12 16.57 -0.80
N GLN A 93 12.17 16.21 -0.06
CA GLN A 93 13.26 17.15 0.14
C GLN A 93 14.15 17.19 -1.06
N LYS A 94 14.46 18.39 -1.51
CA LYS A 94 15.35 18.53 -2.62
C LYS A 94 16.72 18.90 -2.14
N LYS A 95 17.69 18.45 -2.88
CA LYS A 95 19.05 18.74 -2.52
C LYS A 95 19.51 20.02 -3.09
#